data_1c1dddda13f0d23c21558cf44533b55e
#
_entry.id   1c1dddda13f0d23c21558cf44533b55e
#
_cell.length_a   1.000
_cell.length_b   1.000
_cell.length_c   1.000
_cell.angle_alpha   90.00
_cell.angle_beta   90.00
_cell.angle_gamma   90.00
#
_symmetry.space_group_name_H-M   'P 1'
#
loop_
_entity.id
_entity.type
_entity.pdbx_description
1 polymer ?
#
loop_
_entity_poly.entity_id
_entity_poly.type
_entity_poly.pdbx_seq_one_letter_code
_entity_poly.pdbx_strand_id
1 'polypeptide(L)'
;MSSVGRTSSLEHFLAQTYDYLIIGGGTAGLVVASRLSANPDVKAGVIEAGDAGFDDPNITNPGKVSAMLHNPKYDWIYQSTPQVGLSDPLRFRAI
;
A
#
# COMPACT_ATOMS: atom_id res chain seq x y z
N MET A 1 10.41 -14.58 -15.94
CA MET A 1 9.81 -13.30 -15.55
C MET A 1 10.54 -12.78 -14.33
N SER A 2 11.11 -11.60 -14.41
CA SER A 2 11.82 -11.06 -13.26
C SER A 2 10.82 -10.81 -12.11
N SER A 3 11.21 -11.15 -10.89
CA SER A 3 10.41 -10.92 -9.68
C SER A 3 10.43 -9.45 -9.23
N VAL A 4 10.79 -8.55 -10.11
CA VAL A 4 10.84 -7.11 -9.83
C VAL A 4 9.44 -6.62 -9.47
N GLY A 5 9.30 -6.13 -8.27
CA GLY A 5 8.06 -5.59 -7.74
C GLY A 5 7.17 -6.58 -6.96
N ARG A 6 7.61 -7.81 -6.74
CA ARG A 6 6.90 -8.75 -5.86
C ARG A 6 7.40 -8.67 -4.42
N THR A 7 6.55 -9.10 -3.50
CA THR A 7 6.87 -9.10 -2.07
C THR A 7 8.06 -10.00 -1.76
N SER A 8 8.88 -9.55 -0.81
CA SER A 8 9.95 -10.33 -0.20
C SER A 8 9.43 -11.07 1.04
N SER A 9 10.02 -12.20 1.39
CA SER A 9 9.76 -12.80 2.70
C SER A 9 10.34 -11.91 3.80
N LEU A 10 9.73 -11.96 5.00
CA LEU A 10 10.22 -11.21 6.15
C LEU A 10 11.69 -11.54 6.46
N GLU A 11 12.03 -12.82 6.44
CA GLU A 11 13.39 -13.29 6.70
C GLU A 11 14.40 -12.70 5.71
N HIS A 12 14.09 -12.75 4.42
CA HIS A 12 14.93 -12.16 3.38
C HIS A 12 15.06 -10.65 3.53
N PHE A 13 13.95 -9.97 3.86
CA PHE A 13 13.95 -8.53 4.09
C PHE A 13 14.85 -8.14 5.27
N LEU A 14 14.72 -8.83 6.40
CA LEU A 14 15.51 -8.57 7.61
C LEU A 14 17.00 -8.91 7.48
N ALA A 15 17.36 -9.77 6.56
CA ALA A 15 18.75 -10.15 6.31
C ALA A 15 19.54 -9.09 5.52
N GLN A 16 18.88 -8.03 5.05
CA GLN A 16 19.50 -6.98 4.24
C GLN A 16 19.61 -5.66 4.99
N THR A 17 20.52 -4.82 4.51
CA THR A 17 20.68 -3.44 4.97
C THR A 17 20.09 -2.49 3.92
N TYR A 18 19.40 -1.47 4.37
CA TYR A 18 18.75 -0.48 3.51
C TYR A 18 19.28 0.93 3.78
N ASP A 19 19.42 1.73 2.73
CA ASP A 19 19.72 3.16 2.86
C ASP A 19 18.46 3.94 3.23
N TYR A 20 17.29 3.49 2.73
CA TYR A 20 16.00 4.11 3.00
C TYR A 20 14.94 3.04 3.27
N LEU A 21 14.12 3.28 4.29
CA LEU A 21 12.90 2.52 4.55
C LEU A 21 11.69 3.41 4.30
N ILE A 22 10.81 2.97 3.41
CA ILE A 22 9.56 3.65 3.07
C ILE A 22 8.42 2.91 3.77
N ILE A 23 7.66 3.60 4.58
CA ILE A 23 6.49 3.06 5.27
C ILE A 23 5.25 3.35 4.45
N GLY A 24 4.66 2.31 3.91
CA GLY A 24 3.50 2.36 3.04
C GLY A 24 3.84 2.16 1.56
N GLY A 25 3.25 1.13 0.95
CA GLY A 25 3.38 0.74 -0.45
C GLY A 25 2.28 1.33 -1.34
N GLY A 26 1.68 2.45 -0.95
CA GLY A 26 0.70 3.16 -1.76
C GLY A 26 1.33 3.97 -2.90
N THR A 27 0.52 4.78 -3.57
CA THR A 27 0.95 5.58 -4.74
C THR A 27 2.17 6.45 -4.43
N ALA A 28 2.17 7.17 -3.33
CA ALA A 28 3.29 8.05 -2.96
C ALA A 28 4.54 7.25 -2.58
N GLY A 29 4.39 6.22 -1.75
CA GLY A 29 5.51 5.40 -1.29
C GLY A 29 6.21 4.68 -2.43
N LEU A 30 5.46 4.13 -3.37
CA LEU A 30 6.02 3.46 -4.54
C LEU A 30 6.73 4.41 -5.50
N VAL A 31 6.25 5.65 -5.64
CA VAL A 31 6.96 6.69 -6.41
C VAL A 31 8.30 7.01 -5.76
N VAL A 32 8.33 7.22 -4.46
CA VAL A 32 9.57 7.50 -3.71
C VAL A 32 10.54 6.33 -3.84
N ALA A 33 10.07 5.10 -3.62
CA ALA A 33 10.89 3.90 -3.74
C ALA A 33 11.49 3.75 -5.15
N SER A 34 10.68 3.95 -6.18
CA SER A 34 11.11 3.87 -7.57
C SER A 34 12.17 4.91 -7.90
N ARG A 35 12.01 6.15 -7.44
CA ARG A 35 12.96 7.22 -7.69
C ARG A 35 14.29 7.01 -6.96
N LEU A 36 14.25 6.60 -5.69
CA LEU A 36 15.46 6.33 -4.92
C LEU A 36 16.24 5.14 -5.49
N SER A 37 15.54 4.06 -5.86
CA SER A 37 16.17 2.85 -6.40
C SER A 37 16.64 2.99 -7.87
N ALA A 38 16.35 4.11 -8.52
CA ALA A 38 16.92 4.41 -9.83
C ALA A 38 18.45 4.58 -9.76
N ASN A 39 18.98 4.97 -8.60
CA ASN A 39 20.42 4.92 -8.35
C ASN A 39 20.80 3.49 -7.92
N PRO A 40 21.66 2.78 -8.68
CA PRO A 40 22.04 1.40 -8.37
C PRO A 40 22.80 1.25 -7.04
N ASP A 41 23.38 2.31 -6.53
CA ASP A 41 24.10 2.33 -5.25
C ASP A 41 23.17 2.51 -4.04
N VAL A 42 21.89 2.77 -4.28
CA VAL A 42 20.87 3.00 -3.24
C VAL A 42 19.96 1.77 -3.11
N LYS A 43 19.85 1.25 -1.90
CA LYS A 43 18.91 0.19 -1.56
C LYS A 43 17.74 0.77 -0.77
N ALA A 44 16.55 0.74 -1.36
CA ALA A 44 15.31 1.15 -0.72
C ALA A 44 14.45 -0.07 -0.37
N GLY A 45 13.94 -0.11 0.86
CA GLY A 45 12.97 -1.10 1.30
C GLY A 45 11.60 -0.47 1.48
N VAL A 46 10.53 -1.19 1.14
CA VAL A 46 9.15 -0.75 1.35
C VAL A 46 8.46 -1.71 2.30
N ILE A 47 7.84 -1.17 3.34
CA ILE A 47 7.04 -1.92 4.31
C ILE A 47 5.58 -1.53 4.10
N GLU A 48 4.73 -2.52 3.81
CA GLU A 48 3.30 -2.33 3.57
C GLU A 48 2.49 -3.23 4.51
N ALA A 49 1.44 -2.66 5.10
CA ALA A 49 0.58 -3.35 6.05
C ALA A 49 -0.48 -4.24 5.37
N GLY A 50 -0.88 -3.90 4.15
CA GLY A 50 -1.87 -4.67 3.39
C GLY A 50 -1.28 -5.87 2.66
N ASP A 51 -2.16 -6.75 2.22
CA ASP A 51 -1.77 -7.90 1.40
C ASP A 51 -1.40 -7.49 -0.03
N ALA A 52 -0.54 -8.30 -0.65
CA ALA A 52 -0.22 -8.15 -2.07
C ALA A 52 -1.40 -8.65 -2.92
N GLY A 53 -2.11 -7.72 -3.53
CA GLY A 53 -3.30 -8.01 -4.34
C GLY A 53 -3.06 -8.08 -5.85
N PHE A 54 -1.86 -8.49 -6.29
CA PHE A 54 -1.46 -8.43 -7.70
C PHE A 54 -2.35 -9.22 -8.66
N ASP A 55 -2.90 -10.33 -8.19
CA ASP A 55 -3.72 -11.23 -9.01
C ASP A 55 -5.19 -11.25 -8.55
N ASP A 56 -5.60 -10.32 -7.69
CA ASP A 56 -6.97 -10.25 -7.20
C ASP A 56 -7.86 -9.46 -8.19
N PRO A 57 -8.87 -10.11 -8.80
CA PRO A 57 -9.75 -9.45 -9.77
C PRO A 57 -10.54 -8.27 -9.19
N ASN A 58 -10.80 -8.26 -7.87
CA ASN A 58 -11.48 -7.14 -7.22
C ASN A 58 -10.60 -5.89 -7.19
N ILE A 59 -9.28 -6.06 -7.19
CA ILE A 59 -8.31 -4.97 -7.21
C ILE A 59 -7.96 -4.56 -8.66
N THR A 60 -7.76 -5.54 -9.53
CA THR A 60 -7.28 -5.29 -10.90
C THR A 60 -8.37 -4.85 -11.86
N ASN A 61 -9.65 -5.08 -11.54
CA ASN A 61 -10.78 -4.68 -12.36
C ASN A 61 -11.48 -3.44 -11.77
N PRO A 62 -11.37 -2.26 -12.41
CA PRO A 62 -12.01 -1.04 -11.93
C PRO A 62 -13.53 -1.16 -11.72
N GLY A 63 -14.20 -2.03 -12.48
CA GLY A 63 -15.64 -2.28 -12.36
C GLY A 63 -16.05 -2.99 -11.06
N LYS A 64 -15.08 -3.53 -10.31
CA LYS A 64 -15.32 -4.26 -9.06
C LYS A 64 -15.03 -3.47 -7.78
N VAL A 65 -14.77 -2.18 -7.90
CA VAL A 65 -14.43 -1.33 -6.73
C VAL A 65 -15.50 -1.38 -5.63
N SER A 66 -16.78 -1.49 -5.99
CA SER A 66 -17.88 -1.55 -5.01
C SER A 66 -17.82 -2.80 -4.13
N ALA A 67 -17.27 -3.90 -4.61
CA ALA A 67 -17.09 -5.13 -3.83
C ALA A 67 -16.03 -5.00 -2.73
N MET A 68 -15.12 -4.02 -2.85
CA MET A 68 -14.07 -3.76 -1.87
C MET A 68 -14.50 -2.80 -0.76
N LEU A 69 -15.47 -1.92 -1.04
CA LEU A 69 -15.96 -0.95 -0.07
C LEU A 69 -16.65 -1.65 1.11
N HIS A 70 -16.33 -1.23 2.32
CA HIS A 70 -16.81 -1.85 3.57
C HIS A 70 -16.46 -3.33 3.75
N ASN A 71 -15.58 -3.86 2.93
CA ASN A 71 -15.08 -5.23 3.06
C ASN A 71 -13.75 -5.21 3.84
N PRO A 72 -13.67 -5.81 5.04
CA PRO A 72 -12.47 -5.75 5.87
C PRO A 72 -11.21 -6.33 5.21
N LYS A 73 -11.35 -7.14 4.17
CA LYS A 73 -10.23 -7.65 3.39
C LYS A 73 -9.49 -6.56 2.62
N TYR A 74 -10.21 -5.50 2.20
CA TYR A 74 -9.70 -4.45 1.33
C TYR A 74 -9.78 -3.06 1.94
N ASP A 75 -10.64 -2.87 2.92
CA ASP A 75 -11.01 -1.57 3.47
C ASP A 75 -10.75 -1.55 4.98
N TRP A 76 -9.94 -0.62 5.45
CA TRP A 76 -9.71 -0.41 6.88
C TRP A 76 -10.93 0.10 7.63
N ILE A 77 -11.95 0.54 6.90
CA ILE A 77 -13.24 1.02 7.44
C ILE A 77 -13.04 2.14 8.49
N TYR A 78 -12.05 2.99 8.29
CA TYR A 78 -11.81 4.11 9.17
C TYR A 78 -12.98 5.09 9.14
N GLN A 79 -13.31 5.61 10.32
CA GLN A 79 -14.29 6.67 10.49
C GLN A 79 -13.60 7.89 11.10
N SER A 80 -13.86 9.07 10.54
CA SER A 80 -13.43 10.31 11.17
C SER A 80 -14.29 10.63 12.38
N THR A 81 -13.75 11.41 13.32
CA THR A 81 -14.55 12.03 14.34
C THR A 81 -15.51 13.05 13.70
N PRO A 82 -16.71 13.29 14.30
CA PRO A 82 -17.61 14.33 13.84
C PRO A 82 -16.90 15.69 13.74
N GLN A 83 -17.14 16.39 12.64
CA GLN A 83 -16.54 17.71 12.41
C GLN A 83 -17.59 18.79 12.65
N VAL A 84 -17.17 19.92 13.26
CA VAL A 84 -18.06 21.07 13.47
C VAL A 84 -18.52 21.62 12.10
N GLY A 85 -19.82 21.75 11.93
CA GLY A 85 -20.44 22.24 10.67
C GLY A 85 -20.76 21.16 9.63
N LEU A 86 -20.46 19.90 9.94
CA LEU A 86 -20.85 18.75 9.11
C LEU A 86 -21.89 17.91 9.83
N SER A 87 -22.97 17.58 9.16
CA SER A 87 -24.08 16.81 9.75
C SER A 87 -23.76 15.33 9.96
N ASP A 88 -22.80 14.80 9.20
CA ASP A 88 -22.36 13.40 9.32
C ASP A 88 -20.84 13.28 9.48
N PRO A 89 -20.35 12.26 10.21
CA PRO A 89 -18.93 12.00 10.27
C PRO A 89 -18.38 11.67 8.87
N LEU A 90 -17.34 12.39 8.49
CA LEU A 90 -16.61 12.04 7.27
C LEU A 90 -16.03 10.64 7.42
N ARG A 91 -16.34 9.79 6.48
CA ARG A 91 -15.72 8.47 6.39
C ARG A 91 -14.56 8.56 5.42
N PHE A 92 -13.35 8.51 5.95
CA PHE A 92 -12.17 8.27 5.13
C PHE A 92 -12.05 6.78 4.88
N ARG A 93 -11.85 6.44 3.62
CA ARG A 93 -11.59 5.06 3.21
C ARG A 93 -10.18 5.04 2.65
N ALA A 94 -9.32 4.27 3.28
CA ALA A 94 -8.06 3.88 2.71
C ALA A 94 -8.29 2.57 1.96
N ILE A 95 -8.15 2.59 0.66
CA ILE A 95 -8.18 1.42 -0.20
C ILE A 95 -6.75 1.03 -0.50
#